data_aaafd0b00d118e9b1512f324273ffe62
#
_entry.id   aaafd0b00d118e9b1512f324273ffe62
#
_cell.length_a   1.000
_cell.length_b   1.000
_cell.length_c   1.000
_cell.angle_alpha   90.00
_cell.angle_beta   90.00
_cell.angle_gamma   90.00
#
_symmetry.space_group_name_H-M   'P 1'
#
loop_
_entity.id
_entity.type
_entity.pdbx_description
1 polymer ?
#
loop_
_entity_poly.entity_id
_entity_poly.type
_entity_poly.pdbx_seq_one_letter_code
_entity_poly.pdbx_strand_id
1 'polypeptide(L)'
;MTVLEFLAARPDERFTLSELARGCDLNKATAHALLTELTARGVLLRHPDEKRYSLGPRLVPVGTAASRGYRAEDFTAGTLRRLATSTGAVAAAVVRQLAGDYATVVNRADSGRDAPVPLRWPLVPPNGAVFFAWADEPSVEAWLARCPAIGSVQLALAGLEAARRDGYVVGAAVPEWQRLMAVMAERPSVVDAVAPADAHQEAVRDALADLARSEALITEIDPATTYPTAYVAAPVFDDHGVPILGIVVGHPRGANRRGDELLAMAAKVVAAADELTEAVHGAKP
;
A
#
# COMPACT_ATOMS: atom_id res chain seq x y z
N MET A 1 -1.65 -17.21 -6.50
CA MET A 1 -2.14 -16.05 -7.30
C MET A 1 -3.25 -16.49 -8.23
N THR A 2 -4.42 -15.87 -8.19
CA THR A 2 -5.54 -16.21 -9.07
C THR A 2 -5.35 -15.66 -10.49
N VAL A 3 -6.07 -16.21 -11.47
CA VAL A 3 -6.03 -15.70 -12.86
C VAL A 3 -6.45 -14.24 -12.95
N LEU A 4 -7.41 -13.79 -12.12
CA LEU A 4 -7.87 -12.40 -12.12
C LEU A 4 -6.81 -11.46 -11.57
N GLU A 5 -6.14 -11.83 -10.50
CA GLU A 5 -5.03 -11.03 -9.93
C GLU A 5 -3.83 -10.96 -10.87
N PHE A 6 -3.50 -12.09 -11.52
CA PHE A 6 -2.42 -12.12 -12.51
C PHE A 6 -2.66 -11.12 -13.64
N LEU A 7 -3.89 -11.07 -14.17
CA LEU A 7 -4.28 -10.14 -15.24
C LEU A 7 -4.43 -8.70 -14.73
N ALA A 8 -4.93 -8.51 -13.50
CA ALA A 8 -5.10 -7.19 -12.91
C ALA A 8 -3.75 -6.49 -12.62
N ALA A 9 -2.71 -7.27 -12.32
CA ALA A 9 -1.36 -6.74 -12.15
C ALA A 9 -0.71 -6.25 -13.48
N ARG A 10 -1.28 -6.65 -14.64
CA ARG A 10 -0.78 -6.33 -15.99
C ARG A 10 -1.93 -5.94 -16.93
N PRO A 11 -2.65 -4.85 -16.66
CA PRO A 11 -3.91 -4.51 -17.32
C PRO A 11 -3.78 -4.25 -18.83
N ASP A 12 -2.60 -3.80 -19.28
CA ASP A 12 -2.31 -3.48 -20.66
C ASP A 12 -1.78 -4.67 -21.47
N GLU A 13 -1.54 -5.80 -20.81
CA GLU A 13 -1.03 -7.00 -21.45
C GLU A 13 -2.14 -8.03 -21.71
N ARG A 14 -1.86 -8.93 -22.66
CA ARG A 14 -2.74 -10.04 -23.02
C ARG A 14 -1.96 -11.33 -22.97
N PHE A 15 -2.56 -12.40 -22.45
CA PHE A 15 -1.87 -13.64 -22.17
C PHE A 15 -2.57 -14.83 -22.86
N THR A 16 -1.76 -15.76 -23.36
CA THR A 16 -2.26 -17.05 -23.85
C THR A 16 -2.67 -17.95 -22.68
N LEU A 17 -3.44 -19.01 -22.97
CA LEU A 17 -3.79 -20.04 -21.99
C LEU A 17 -2.53 -20.62 -21.30
N SER A 18 -1.47 -20.88 -22.06
CA SER A 18 -0.25 -21.49 -21.54
C SER A 18 0.53 -20.55 -20.63
N GLU A 19 0.54 -19.24 -20.92
CA GLU A 19 1.15 -18.22 -20.07
C GLU A 19 0.39 -18.07 -18.76
N LEU A 20 -0.96 -18.04 -18.80
CA LEU A 20 -1.80 -17.99 -17.61
C LEU A 20 -1.69 -19.26 -16.76
N ALA A 21 -1.68 -20.43 -17.38
CA ALA A 21 -1.52 -21.71 -16.69
C ALA A 21 -0.20 -21.74 -15.90
N ARG A 22 0.91 -21.29 -16.53
CA ARG A 22 2.22 -21.22 -15.90
C ARG A 22 2.28 -20.14 -14.81
N GLY A 23 1.77 -18.94 -15.10
CA GLY A 23 1.81 -17.80 -14.17
C GLY A 23 0.94 -18.00 -12.92
N CYS A 24 -0.08 -18.86 -13.00
CA CYS A 24 -0.99 -19.14 -11.90
C CYS A 24 -0.80 -20.55 -11.30
N ASP A 25 0.25 -21.26 -11.69
CA ASP A 25 0.53 -22.65 -11.27
C ASP A 25 -0.65 -23.61 -11.46
N LEU A 26 -1.32 -23.51 -12.61
CA LEU A 26 -2.46 -24.34 -12.98
C LEU A 26 -2.05 -25.39 -14.02
N ASN A 27 -2.59 -26.60 -13.88
CA ASN A 27 -2.51 -27.56 -15.00
C ASN A 27 -3.34 -27.05 -16.18
N LYS A 28 -2.95 -27.46 -17.39
CA LYS A 28 -3.52 -26.93 -18.64
C LYS A 28 -5.02 -27.24 -18.80
N ALA A 29 -5.50 -28.37 -18.28
CA ALA A 29 -6.91 -28.73 -18.35
C ALA A 29 -7.76 -27.85 -17.43
N THR A 30 -7.33 -27.65 -16.19
CA THR A 30 -7.98 -26.74 -15.24
C THR A 30 -7.99 -25.30 -15.74
N ALA A 31 -6.85 -24.81 -16.25
CA ALA A 31 -6.76 -23.48 -16.84
C ALA A 31 -7.74 -23.33 -18.01
N HIS A 32 -7.83 -24.32 -18.91
CA HIS A 32 -8.77 -24.29 -20.04
C HIS A 32 -10.22 -24.20 -19.57
N ALA A 33 -10.64 -25.06 -18.65
CA ALA A 33 -12.00 -25.06 -18.12
C ALA A 33 -12.35 -23.72 -17.45
N LEU A 34 -11.46 -23.22 -16.59
CA LEU A 34 -11.64 -21.96 -15.88
C LEU A 34 -11.73 -20.77 -16.84
N LEU A 35 -10.79 -20.64 -17.78
CA LEU A 35 -10.77 -19.53 -18.75
C LEU A 35 -11.99 -19.57 -19.69
N THR A 36 -12.47 -20.76 -20.04
CA THR A 36 -13.69 -20.92 -20.84
C THR A 36 -14.91 -20.40 -20.08
N GLU A 37 -15.07 -20.80 -18.82
CA GLU A 37 -16.19 -20.36 -17.98
C GLU A 37 -16.15 -18.85 -17.70
N LEU A 38 -14.99 -18.32 -17.33
CA LEU A 38 -14.83 -16.89 -17.07
C LEU A 38 -15.08 -16.04 -18.33
N THR A 39 -14.70 -16.55 -19.52
CA THR A 39 -14.99 -15.90 -20.81
C THR A 39 -16.47 -15.95 -21.13
N ALA A 40 -17.13 -17.10 -20.95
CA ALA A 40 -18.56 -17.24 -21.18
C ALA A 40 -19.39 -16.28 -20.29
N ARG A 41 -18.92 -15.99 -19.10
CA ARG A 41 -19.51 -15.01 -18.18
C ARG A 41 -19.10 -13.57 -18.44
N GLY A 42 -18.23 -13.28 -19.40
CA GLY A 42 -17.73 -11.95 -19.70
C GLY A 42 -16.80 -11.34 -18.63
N VAL A 43 -16.33 -12.18 -17.69
CA VAL A 43 -15.32 -11.81 -16.67
C VAL A 43 -13.93 -11.71 -17.32
N LEU A 44 -13.66 -12.55 -18.31
CA LEU A 44 -12.52 -12.43 -19.21
C LEU A 44 -13.00 -12.13 -20.64
N LEU A 45 -12.14 -11.48 -21.40
CA LEU A 45 -12.28 -11.30 -22.83
C LEU A 45 -11.21 -12.15 -23.52
N ARG A 46 -11.63 -13.00 -24.46
CA ARG A 46 -10.72 -13.74 -25.33
C ARG A 46 -10.70 -13.05 -26.68
N HIS A 47 -9.54 -12.56 -27.10
CA HIS A 47 -9.32 -11.92 -28.38
C HIS A 47 -9.30 -12.97 -29.51
N PRO A 48 -10.20 -12.91 -30.49
CA PRO A 48 -10.37 -13.98 -31.47
C PRO A 48 -9.11 -14.26 -32.31
N ASP A 49 -8.47 -13.19 -32.76
CA ASP A 49 -7.32 -13.27 -33.67
C ASP A 49 -6.04 -13.73 -32.97
N GLU A 50 -5.80 -13.27 -31.75
CA GLU A 50 -4.58 -13.54 -30.97
C GLU A 50 -4.70 -14.77 -30.08
N LYS A 51 -5.93 -15.28 -29.84
CA LYS A 51 -6.25 -16.32 -28.83
C LYS A 51 -5.70 -16.00 -27.43
N ARG A 52 -5.57 -14.70 -27.12
CA ARG A 52 -5.08 -14.18 -25.83
C ARG A 52 -6.25 -13.68 -24.98
N TYR A 53 -6.04 -13.68 -23.69
CA TYR A 53 -7.02 -13.31 -22.66
C TYR A 53 -6.63 -12.00 -22.00
N SER A 54 -7.63 -11.19 -21.67
CA SER A 54 -7.54 -9.99 -20.84
C SER A 54 -8.74 -9.91 -19.88
N LEU A 55 -8.73 -8.97 -18.94
CA LEU A 55 -9.88 -8.71 -18.07
C LEU A 55 -11.09 -8.30 -18.93
N GLY A 56 -12.26 -8.82 -18.59
CA GLY A 56 -13.51 -8.56 -19.33
C GLY A 56 -14.32 -7.43 -18.72
N PRO A 57 -15.23 -6.81 -19.53
CA PRO A 57 -15.99 -5.63 -19.13
C PRO A 57 -16.96 -5.88 -17.96
N ARG A 58 -17.31 -7.14 -17.69
CA ARG A 58 -18.19 -7.49 -16.57
C ARG A 58 -17.57 -7.20 -15.21
N LEU A 59 -16.27 -7.08 -15.13
CA LEU A 59 -15.56 -6.70 -13.89
C LEU A 59 -15.80 -5.24 -13.50
N VAL A 60 -16.08 -4.35 -14.46
CA VAL A 60 -16.31 -2.92 -14.18
C VAL A 60 -17.51 -2.71 -13.23
N PRO A 61 -18.73 -3.21 -13.53
CA PRO A 61 -19.84 -3.05 -12.60
C PRO A 61 -19.65 -3.84 -11.30
N VAL A 62 -18.95 -4.98 -11.34
CA VAL A 62 -18.63 -5.77 -10.13
C VAL A 62 -17.68 -4.98 -9.23
N GLY A 63 -16.61 -4.43 -9.77
CA GLY A 63 -15.68 -3.58 -9.01
C GLY A 63 -16.35 -2.31 -8.48
N THR A 64 -17.24 -1.69 -9.26
CA THR A 64 -18.03 -0.54 -8.83
C THR A 64 -18.99 -0.91 -7.68
N ALA A 65 -19.66 -2.05 -7.78
CA ALA A 65 -20.54 -2.54 -6.72
C ALA A 65 -19.74 -2.92 -5.46
N ALA A 66 -18.60 -3.58 -5.63
CA ALA A 66 -17.69 -3.90 -4.53
C ALA A 66 -17.20 -2.63 -3.84
N SER A 67 -16.77 -1.60 -4.58
CA SER A 67 -16.35 -0.32 -4.02
C SER A 67 -17.47 0.43 -3.28
N ARG A 68 -18.73 0.23 -3.67
CA ARG A 68 -19.90 0.79 -2.97
C ARG A 68 -20.32 -0.04 -1.76
N GLY A 69 -20.17 -1.36 -1.84
CA GLY A 69 -20.56 -2.29 -0.78
C GLY A 69 -19.45 -2.50 0.25
N TYR A 70 -18.19 -2.41 -0.17
CA TYR A 70 -17.02 -2.44 0.69
C TYR A 70 -16.82 -1.05 1.28
N ARG A 71 -17.66 -0.72 2.25
CA ARG A 71 -17.42 0.46 3.09
C ARG A 71 -16.27 0.10 4.03
N ALA A 72 -15.05 0.21 3.53
CA ALA A 72 -13.86 0.23 4.40
C ALA A 72 -14.08 1.23 5.56
N GLU A 73 -14.89 2.26 5.32
CA GLU A 73 -15.36 3.22 6.31
C GLU A 73 -16.09 2.54 7.49
N ASP A 74 -17.11 1.72 7.25
CA ASP A 74 -17.89 1.08 8.32
C ASP A 74 -17.05 0.04 9.09
N PHE A 75 -16.15 -0.66 8.39
CA PHE A 75 -15.30 -1.69 8.94
C PHE A 75 -14.15 -1.10 9.78
N THR A 76 -13.53 0.00 9.35
CA THR A 76 -12.35 0.59 10.01
C THR A 76 -12.67 1.78 10.90
N ALA A 77 -13.85 2.43 10.75
CA ALA A 77 -14.16 3.71 11.39
C ALA A 77 -14.06 3.68 12.92
N GLY A 78 -14.56 2.61 13.53
CA GLY A 78 -14.50 2.44 14.99
C GLY A 78 -13.05 2.36 15.49
N THR A 79 -12.28 1.51 14.86
CA THR A 79 -10.87 1.25 15.19
C THR A 79 -9.99 2.48 14.94
N LEU A 80 -10.17 3.16 13.81
CA LEU A 80 -9.42 4.39 13.51
C LEU A 80 -9.75 5.52 14.51
N ARG A 81 -11.02 5.71 14.89
CA ARG A 81 -11.39 6.71 15.91
C ARG A 81 -10.74 6.40 17.27
N ARG A 82 -10.75 5.14 17.71
CA ARG A 82 -10.06 4.73 18.96
C ARG A 82 -8.57 5.00 18.89
N LEU A 83 -7.92 4.66 17.76
CA LEU A 83 -6.51 4.94 17.54
C LEU A 83 -6.22 6.44 17.55
N ALA A 84 -6.94 7.24 16.79
CA ALA A 84 -6.75 8.69 16.73
C ALA A 84 -6.89 9.32 18.13
N THR A 85 -7.92 8.95 18.88
CA THR A 85 -8.15 9.44 20.26
C THR A 85 -7.03 9.01 21.21
N SER A 86 -6.61 7.74 21.17
CA SER A 86 -5.64 7.19 22.13
C SER A 86 -4.18 7.56 21.82
N THR A 87 -3.89 8.01 20.61
CA THR A 87 -2.55 8.42 20.16
C THR A 87 -2.39 9.92 19.98
N GLY A 88 -3.50 10.67 19.91
CA GLY A 88 -3.50 12.11 19.60
C GLY A 88 -3.01 12.42 18.18
N ALA A 89 -3.05 11.43 17.27
CA ALA A 89 -2.54 11.50 15.91
C ALA A 89 -3.63 11.21 14.87
N VAL A 90 -3.33 11.39 13.59
CA VAL A 90 -4.21 10.94 12.52
C VAL A 90 -4.05 9.44 12.36
N ALA A 91 -5.17 8.71 12.31
CA ALA A 91 -5.22 7.29 12.00
C ALA A 91 -5.89 7.10 10.62
N ALA A 92 -5.28 6.31 9.76
CA ALA A 92 -5.77 6.06 8.41
C ALA A 92 -5.69 4.58 8.05
N ALA A 93 -6.63 4.13 7.23
CA ALA A 93 -6.60 2.85 6.55
C ALA A 93 -6.20 3.08 5.09
N VAL A 94 -5.21 2.36 4.62
CA VAL A 94 -4.65 2.49 3.27
C VAL A 94 -4.65 1.14 2.56
N VAL A 95 -5.00 1.15 1.28
CA VAL A 95 -5.04 -0.05 0.41
C VAL A 95 -4.01 0.11 -0.69
N ARG A 96 -3.21 -0.93 -0.94
CA ARG A 96 -2.36 -1.00 -2.12
C ARG A 96 -3.21 -1.22 -3.38
N GLN A 97 -3.01 -0.40 -4.40
CA GLN A 97 -3.65 -0.62 -5.70
C GLN A 97 -2.94 -1.74 -6.48
N LEU A 98 -3.72 -2.66 -7.05
CA LEU A 98 -3.18 -3.86 -7.73
C LEU A 98 -2.32 -3.52 -8.96
N ALA A 99 -2.67 -2.48 -9.70
CA ALA A 99 -1.95 -2.05 -10.92
C ALA A 99 -0.95 -0.94 -10.65
N GLY A 100 -0.68 -0.60 -9.36
CA GLY A 100 -0.08 0.67 -9.13
C GLY A 100 1.03 0.76 -8.13
N ASP A 101 1.76 1.78 -8.39
CA ASP A 101 2.85 2.28 -7.58
C ASP A 101 2.31 3.13 -6.42
N TYR A 102 1.02 2.96 -6.05
CA TYR A 102 0.35 3.80 -5.07
C TYR A 102 -0.45 3.00 -4.05
N ALA A 103 -0.48 3.51 -2.81
CA ALA A 103 -1.51 3.18 -1.83
C ALA A 103 -2.55 4.31 -1.79
N THR A 104 -3.80 3.96 -1.55
CA THR A 104 -4.92 4.92 -1.44
C THR A 104 -5.48 4.90 -0.03
N VAL A 105 -5.67 6.08 0.56
CA VAL A 105 -6.39 6.24 1.82
C VAL A 105 -7.87 5.97 1.57
N VAL A 106 -8.41 4.92 2.17
CA VAL A 106 -9.81 4.52 2.04
C VAL A 106 -10.66 4.99 3.21
N ASN A 107 -10.05 5.23 4.37
CA ASN A 107 -10.71 5.81 5.53
C ASN A 107 -9.68 6.51 6.44
N ARG A 108 -10.11 7.52 7.21
CA ARG A 108 -9.28 8.20 8.20
C ARG A 108 -10.11 8.71 9.38
N ALA A 109 -9.45 8.84 10.51
CA ALA A 109 -9.93 9.58 11.67
C ALA A 109 -8.81 10.49 12.17
N ASP A 110 -9.15 11.67 12.62
CA ASP A 110 -8.22 12.60 13.25
C ASP A 110 -8.66 12.96 14.68
N SER A 111 -7.75 13.49 15.46
CA SER A 111 -7.98 13.90 16.83
C SER A 111 -8.49 15.35 16.94
N GLY A 112 -9.05 15.93 15.86
CA GLY A 112 -9.53 17.31 15.82
C GLY A 112 -8.46 18.33 15.44
N ARG A 113 -7.33 17.88 14.92
CA ARG A 113 -6.27 18.73 14.35
C ARG A 113 -6.28 18.55 12.84
N ASP A 114 -6.86 19.52 12.12
CA ASP A 114 -6.88 19.54 10.66
C ASP A 114 -5.44 19.54 10.09
N ALA A 115 -4.99 18.37 9.64
CA ALA A 115 -3.79 18.23 8.85
C ALA A 115 -4.15 17.56 7.54
N PRO A 116 -3.86 18.17 6.38
CA PRO A 116 -4.12 17.53 5.09
C PRO A 116 -3.25 16.27 4.99
N VAL A 117 -3.90 15.12 4.82
CA VAL A 117 -3.25 13.84 4.53
C VAL A 117 -3.48 13.56 3.06
N PRO A 118 -2.43 13.32 2.27
CA PRO A 118 -2.58 12.93 0.87
C PRO A 118 -3.44 11.69 0.74
N LEU A 119 -4.39 11.72 -0.21
CA LEU A 119 -5.28 10.57 -0.46
C LEU A 119 -4.58 9.40 -1.17
N ARG A 120 -3.46 9.67 -1.83
CA ARG A 120 -2.66 8.68 -2.55
C ARG A 120 -1.19 8.80 -2.16
N TRP A 121 -0.55 7.67 -1.95
CA TRP A 121 0.85 7.57 -1.53
C TRP A 121 1.65 6.77 -2.55
N PRO A 122 2.72 7.32 -3.12
CA PRO A 122 3.60 6.55 -3.98
C PRO A 122 4.28 5.41 -3.21
N LEU A 123 4.26 4.21 -3.77
CA LEU A 123 4.92 3.03 -3.23
C LEU A 123 6.33 2.88 -3.83
N VAL A 124 7.13 3.91 -3.66
CA VAL A 124 8.56 3.91 -3.98
C VAL A 124 9.32 3.64 -2.69
N PRO A 125 10.28 2.70 -2.66
CA PRO A 125 11.04 2.40 -1.45
C PRO A 125 11.65 3.66 -0.80
N PRO A 126 11.62 3.77 0.54
CA PRO A 126 11.17 2.77 1.51
C PRO A 126 9.65 2.79 1.76
N ASN A 127 8.88 3.68 1.11
CA ASN A 127 7.44 3.73 1.26
C ASN A 127 6.78 2.44 0.76
N GLY A 128 5.87 1.91 1.55
CA GLY A 128 5.15 0.68 1.22
C GLY A 128 5.71 -0.58 1.89
N ALA A 129 6.79 -0.50 2.67
CA ALA A 129 7.36 -1.65 3.36
C ALA A 129 6.30 -2.49 4.10
N VAL A 130 5.25 -1.86 4.65
CA VAL A 130 4.11 -2.53 5.30
C VAL A 130 3.34 -3.49 4.38
N PHE A 131 3.38 -3.30 3.07
CA PHE A 131 2.74 -4.17 2.09
C PHE A 131 3.69 -5.20 1.48
N PHE A 132 4.98 -4.83 1.35
CA PHE A 132 5.95 -5.66 0.64
C PHE A 132 6.74 -6.59 1.55
N ALA A 133 6.69 -6.39 2.87
CA ALA A 133 7.37 -7.26 3.82
C ALA A 133 6.89 -8.73 3.74
N TRP A 134 5.63 -8.95 3.37
CA TRP A 134 5.02 -10.29 3.23
C TRP A 134 4.56 -10.60 1.80
N ALA A 135 5.01 -9.81 0.83
CA ALA A 135 4.72 -10.07 -0.57
C ALA A 135 5.63 -11.17 -1.14
N ASP A 136 5.21 -11.75 -2.26
CA ASP A 136 6.03 -12.71 -3.02
C ASP A 136 7.30 -12.06 -3.59
N GLU A 137 8.33 -12.86 -3.84
CA GLU A 137 9.62 -12.40 -4.32
C GLU A 137 9.53 -11.53 -5.59
N PRO A 138 8.74 -11.89 -6.63
CA PRO A 138 8.58 -11.04 -7.80
C PRO A 138 7.98 -9.66 -7.49
N SER A 139 7.05 -9.57 -6.54
CA SER A 139 6.45 -8.30 -6.11
C SER A 139 7.48 -7.43 -5.36
N VAL A 140 8.30 -8.04 -4.52
CA VAL A 140 9.40 -7.35 -3.82
C VAL A 140 10.44 -6.84 -4.80
N GLU A 141 10.87 -7.66 -5.76
CA GLU A 141 11.82 -7.28 -6.80
C GLU A 141 11.30 -6.11 -7.64
N ALA A 142 10.04 -6.17 -8.08
CA ALA A 142 9.40 -5.09 -8.83
C ALA A 142 9.29 -3.79 -8.02
N TRP A 143 9.10 -3.88 -6.69
CA TRP A 143 9.11 -2.72 -5.81
C TRP A 143 10.53 -2.16 -5.65
N LEU A 144 11.53 -3.01 -5.39
CA LEU A 144 12.94 -2.61 -5.27
C LEU A 144 13.51 -2.00 -6.56
N ALA A 145 13.05 -2.47 -7.73
CA ALA A 145 13.42 -1.90 -9.02
C ALA A 145 13.06 -0.40 -9.18
N ARG A 146 12.17 0.12 -8.33
CA ARG A 146 11.81 1.55 -8.26
C ARG A 146 12.72 2.36 -7.38
N CYS A 147 13.69 1.74 -6.69
CA CYS A 147 14.69 2.46 -5.91
C CYS A 147 15.51 3.39 -6.80
N PRO A 148 15.62 4.67 -6.48
CA PRO A 148 16.33 5.64 -7.31
C PRO A 148 17.85 5.52 -7.24
N ALA A 149 18.39 4.78 -6.26
CA ALA A 149 19.83 4.60 -6.07
C ALA A 149 20.14 3.24 -5.41
N ILE A 150 21.32 2.69 -5.69
CA ILE A 150 21.75 1.38 -5.17
C ILE A 150 21.77 1.34 -3.63
N GLY A 151 22.24 2.39 -2.96
CA GLY A 151 22.22 2.49 -1.49
C GLY A 151 20.84 2.45 -0.86
N SER A 152 19.82 2.87 -1.59
CA SER A 152 18.42 2.85 -1.13
C SER A 152 17.85 1.43 -1.07
N VAL A 153 18.41 0.48 -1.82
CA VAL A 153 17.96 -0.93 -1.80
C VAL A 153 18.27 -1.58 -0.46
N GLN A 154 19.46 -1.37 0.10
CA GLN A 154 19.82 -1.90 1.41
C GLN A 154 18.92 -1.35 2.52
N LEU A 155 18.65 -0.03 2.50
CA LEU A 155 17.72 0.58 3.46
C LEU A 155 16.30 0.01 3.34
N ALA A 156 15.83 -0.20 2.11
CA ALA A 156 14.52 -0.80 1.87
C ALA A 156 14.46 -2.25 2.38
N LEU A 157 15.48 -3.06 2.11
CA LEU A 157 15.57 -4.45 2.58
C LEU A 157 15.61 -4.53 4.12
N ALA A 158 16.41 -3.68 4.78
CA ALA A 158 16.45 -3.59 6.23
C ALA A 158 15.06 -3.22 6.81
N GLY A 159 14.32 -2.34 6.11
CA GLY A 159 12.95 -1.99 6.47
C GLY A 159 11.98 -3.17 6.35
N LEU A 160 12.11 -4.02 5.32
CA LEU A 160 11.30 -5.23 5.18
C LEU A 160 11.61 -6.26 6.29
N GLU A 161 12.88 -6.44 6.62
CA GLU A 161 13.31 -7.34 7.69
C GLU A 161 12.78 -6.87 9.06
N ALA A 162 12.90 -5.56 9.36
CA ALA A 162 12.35 -4.97 10.57
C ALA A 162 10.81 -5.15 10.63
N ALA A 163 10.11 -4.91 9.52
CA ALA A 163 8.67 -5.10 9.45
C ALA A 163 8.24 -6.54 9.75
N ARG A 164 8.95 -7.54 9.19
CA ARG A 164 8.69 -8.97 9.47
C ARG A 164 8.96 -9.34 10.93
N ARG A 165 10.04 -8.81 11.51
CA ARG A 165 10.44 -9.09 12.90
C ARG A 165 9.45 -8.50 13.90
N ASP A 166 9.04 -7.25 13.68
CA ASP A 166 8.31 -6.45 14.66
C ASP A 166 6.79 -6.40 14.40
N GLY A 167 6.34 -6.76 13.18
CA GLY A 167 4.94 -6.70 12.77
C GLY A 167 4.47 -5.29 12.39
N TYR A 168 5.37 -4.29 12.35
CA TYR A 168 5.06 -2.91 12.00
C TYR A 168 6.24 -2.21 11.33
N VAL A 169 5.97 -1.04 10.78
CA VAL A 169 6.96 -0.14 10.18
C VAL A 169 6.88 1.22 10.86
N VAL A 170 8.02 1.84 11.12
CA VAL A 170 8.11 3.21 11.62
C VAL A 170 8.80 4.10 10.60
N GLY A 171 8.09 5.13 10.15
CA GLY A 171 8.66 6.18 9.29
C GLY A 171 9.27 7.32 10.11
N ALA A 172 10.48 7.72 9.77
CA ALA A 172 11.15 8.87 10.35
C ALA A 172 10.67 10.18 9.71
N ALA A 173 10.52 11.22 10.51
CA ALA A 173 10.17 12.57 10.04
C ALA A 173 11.45 13.36 9.66
N VAL A 174 12.23 12.80 8.74
CA VAL A 174 13.41 13.46 8.18
C VAL A 174 13.03 14.66 7.31
N PRO A 175 13.96 15.61 7.03
CA PRO A 175 13.66 16.78 6.19
C PRO A 175 13.07 16.42 4.83
N GLU A 176 13.53 15.31 4.22
CA GLU A 176 13.06 14.80 2.94
C GLU A 176 11.59 14.35 3.01
N TRP A 177 11.17 13.75 4.13
CA TRP A 177 9.76 13.45 4.40
C TRP A 177 8.92 14.73 4.44
N GLN A 178 9.39 15.77 5.13
CA GLN A 178 8.67 17.04 5.22
C GLN A 178 8.54 17.71 3.85
N ARG A 179 9.60 17.64 3.02
CA ARG A 179 9.58 18.12 1.64
C ARG A 179 8.57 17.35 0.79
N LEU A 180 8.56 16.01 0.85
CA LEU A 180 7.58 15.19 0.16
C LEU A 180 6.15 15.56 0.56
N MET A 181 5.91 15.73 1.86
CA MET A 181 4.60 16.13 2.37
C MET A 181 4.16 17.50 1.86
N ALA A 182 5.08 18.47 1.79
CA ALA A 182 4.81 19.81 1.25
C ALA A 182 4.41 19.72 -0.22
N VAL A 183 5.20 19.03 -1.05
CA VAL A 183 4.93 18.87 -2.49
C VAL A 183 3.59 18.15 -2.72
N MET A 184 3.29 17.10 -1.95
CA MET A 184 2.02 16.37 -2.08
C MET A 184 0.80 17.16 -1.58
N ALA A 185 0.99 18.14 -0.70
CA ALA A 185 -0.08 19.02 -0.23
C ALA A 185 -0.41 20.15 -1.23
N GLU A 186 0.52 20.49 -2.12
CA GLU A 186 0.31 21.46 -3.19
C GLU A 186 -0.68 20.86 -4.19
N ARG A 187 -1.96 21.27 -4.10
CA ARG A 187 -2.93 20.98 -5.15
C ARG A 187 -2.57 21.84 -6.36
N PRO A 188 -2.50 21.28 -7.58
CA PRO A 188 -2.52 22.12 -8.77
C PRO A 188 -3.78 23.00 -8.68
N SER A 189 -3.61 24.32 -8.62
CA SER A 189 -4.75 25.24 -8.59
C SER A 189 -5.49 25.08 -9.93
N VAL A 190 -6.81 25.23 -9.90
CA VAL A 190 -7.63 25.16 -11.13
C VAL A 190 -7.20 26.25 -12.13
N VAL A 191 -6.49 27.30 -11.66
CA VAL A 191 -5.92 28.39 -12.46
C VAL A 191 -4.59 27.96 -13.09
N ASP A 192 -3.85 27.03 -12.47
CA ASP A 192 -2.59 26.48 -12.97
C ASP A 192 -2.80 25.23 -13.89
N ALA A 193 -4.02 25.01 -14.35
CA ALA A 193 -4.30 24.00 -15.39
C ALA A 193 -3.56 24.26 -16.73
N VAL A 194 -2.76 25.32 -16.79
CA VAL A 194 -1.82 25.65 -17.86
C VAL A 194 -0.37 25.29 -17.49
N ALA A 195 -0.05 25.04 -16.20
CA ALA A 195 1.22 24.45 -15.81
C ALA A 195 1.17 22.94 -16.14
N PRO A 196 2.16 22.38 -16.84
CA PRO A 196 2.12 20.99 -17.25
C PRO A 196 2.00 20.10 -16.01
N ALA A 197 1.08 19.13 -16.05
CA ALA A 197 0.94 18.07 -15.05
C ALA A 197 2.29 17.37 -14.76
N ASP A 198 3.22 17.48 -15.67
CA ASP A 198 4.60 17.00 -15.62
C ASP A 198 5.43 17.63 -14.51
N ALA A 199 5.32 18.94 -14.23
CA ALA A 199 6.16 19.63 -13.23
C ALA A 199 5.84 19.18 -11.80
N HIS A 200 4.57 18.99 -11.45
CA HIS A 200 4.21 18.47 -10.13
C HIS A 200 4.61 17.01 -9.97
N GLN A 201 4.44 16.19 -11.01
CA GLN A 201 4.87 14.78 -11.00
C GLN A 201 6.40 14.68 -10.89
N GLU A 202 7.14 15.57 -11.54
CA GLU A 202 8.59 15.66 -11.44
C GLU A 202 9.02 16.04 -10.03
N ALA A 203 8.42 17.06 -9.41
CA ALA A 203 8.69 17.46 -8.04
C ALA A 203 8.40 16.34 -7.02
N VAL A 204 7.32 15.57 -7.20
CA VAL A 204 7.02 14.39 -6.39
C VAL A 204 8.08 13.30 -6.59
N ARG A 205 8.51 13.05 -7.82
CA ARG A 205 9.55 12.06 -8.14
C ARG A 205 10.88 12.43 -7.50
N ASP A 206 11.28 13.69 -7.57
CA ASP A 206 12.52 14.20 -6.96
C ASP A 206 12.48 14.09 -5.43
N ALA A 207 11.36 14.49 -4.81
CA ALA A 207 11.19 14.37 -3.36
C ALA A 207 11.21 12.91 -2.88
N LEU A 208 10.65 11.99 -3.67
CA LEU A 208 10.74 10.55 -3.40
C LEU A 208 12.16 10.01 -3.55
N ALA A 209 12.91 10.49 -4.56
CA ALA A 209 14.28 10.12 -4.76
C ALA A 209 15.19 10.61 -3.62
N ASP A 210 14.93 11.80 -3.09
CA ASP A 210 15.61 12.32 -1.90
C ASP A 210 15.28 11.47 -0.66
N LEU A 211 14.00 11.19 -0.42
CA LEU A 211 13.54 10.37 0.71
C LEU A 211 14.15 8.98 0.68
N ALA A 212 14.25 8.35 -0.49
CA ALA A 212 14.80 7.01 -0.62
C ALA A 212 16.31 6.94 -0.32
N ARG A 213 17.02 8.06 -0.36
CA ARG A 213 18.44 8.16 0.01
C ARG A 213 18.65 8.49 1.49
N SER A 214 17.60 8.84 2.21
CA SER A 214 17.64 9.18 3.64
C SER A 214 17.30 7.97 4.51
N GLU A 215 17.63 8.06 5.80
CA GLU A 215 17.21 7.09 6.82
C GLU A 215 15.73 7.31 7.18
N ALA A 216 14.87 7.11 6.20
CA ALA A 216 13.43 7.37 6.33
C ALA A 216 12.68 6.30 7.13
N LEU A 217 13.30 5.19 7.51
CA LEU A 217 12.74 4.17 8.39
C LEU A 217 13.56 4.04 9.69
N ILE A 218 12.85 3.88 10.79
CA ILE A 218 13.43 3.55 12.10
C ILE A 218 13.28 2.03 12.26
N THR A 219 14.41 1.31 12.14
CA THR A 219 14.44 -0.16 12.15
C THR A 219 14.78 -0.75 13.53
N GLU A 220 15.29 0.09 14.44
CA GLU A 220 15.60 -0.28 15.82
C GLU A 220 15.16 0.86 16.74
N ILE A 221 14.52 0.54 17.85
CA ILE A 221 13.99 1.50 18.80
C ILE A 221 14.59 1.24 20.20
N ASP A 222 15.45 2.15 20.64
CA ASP A 222 15.88 2.23 22.03
C ASP A 222 14.83 3.01 22.85
N PRO A 223 14.24 2.44 23.90
CA PRO A 223 13.23 3.10 24.73
C PRO A 223 13.65 4.45 25.29
N ALA A 224 14.93 4.66 25.54
CA ALA A 224 15.46 5.87 26.15
C ALA A 224 15.72 7.01 25.13
N THR A 225 15.85 6.67 23.86
CA THR A 225 16.18 7.61 22.77
C THR A 225 14.94 8.32 22.24
N THR A 226 15.09 9.54 21.72
CA THR A 226 14.00 10.30 21.08
C THR A 226 14.15 10.26 19.57
N TYR A 227 13.07 9.92 18.87
CA TYR A 227 13.03 9.76 17.42
C TYR A 227 12.10 10.79 16.77
N PRO A 228 12.50 11.41 15.67
CA PRO A 228 11.60 12.20 14.82
C PRO A 228 10.70 11.23 14.04
N THR A 229 9.46 11.04 14.50
CA THR A 229 8.53 10.03 13.96
C THR A 229 7.51 10.68 13.03
N ALA A 230 7.39 10.18 11.81
CA ALA A 230 6.36 10.56 10.85
C ALA A 230 5.10 9.71 11.04
N TYR A 231 5.26 8.38 11.05
CA TYR A 231 4.15 7.43 11.18
C TYR A 231 4.60 6.09 11.75
N VAL A 232 3.62 5.34 12.24
CA VAL A 232 3.70 3.90 12.49
C VAL A 232 2.64 3.22 11.63
N ALA A 233 2.98 2.12 10.98
CA ALA A 233 2.07 1.36 10.13
C ALA A 233 2.14 -0.13 10.44
N ALA A 234 0.98 -0.81 10.48
CA ALA A 234 0.88 -2.26 10.61
C ALA A 234 -0.06 -2.84 9.54
N PRO A 235 0.20 -4.05 9.02
CA PRO A 235 -0.60 -4.67 7.99
C PRO A 235 -1.83 -5.38 8.55
N VAL A 236 -2.91 -5.37 7.80
CA VAL A 236 -4.07 -6.26 7.97
C VAL A 236 -3.99 -7.32 6.89
N PHE A 237 -4.07 -8.59 7.27
CA PHE A 237 -3.87 -9.72 6.38
C PHE A 237 -5.19 -10.36 5.94
N ASP A 238 -5.19 -10.99 4.76
CA ASP A 238 -6.23 -11.92 4.34
C ASP A 238 -5.99 -13.33 4.92
N ASP A 239 -6.81 -14.30 4.50
CA ASP A 239 -6.74 -15.71 4.90
C ASP A 239 -5.50 -16.46 4.33
N HIS A 240 -4.75 -15.84 3.42
CA HIS A 240 -3.51 -16.35 2.84
C HIS A 240 -2.25 -15.68 3.43
N GLY A 241 -2.41 -14.77 4.40
CA GLY A 241 -1.30 -14.01 4.98
C GLY A 241 -0.77 -12.89 4.08
N VAL A 242 -1.58 -12.43 3.11
CA VAL A 242 -1.23 -11.33 2.22
C VAL A 242 -1.76 -10.01 2.80
N PRO A 243 -0.93 -8.95 2.89
CA PRO A 243 -1.40 -7.65 3.33
C PRO A 243 -2.41 -7.04 2.36
N ILE A 244 -3.66 -6.88 2.80
CA ILE A 244 -4.75 -6.26 2.03
C ILE A 244 -5.00 -4.81 2.40
N LEU A 245 -4.63 -4.43 3.63
CA LEU A 245 -4.83 -3.10 4.17
C LEU A 245 -3.64 -2.74 5.06
N GLY A 246 -3.27 -1.46 5.13
CA GLY A 246 -2.33 -0.93 6.11
C GLY A 246 -3.07 0.02 7.07
N ILE A 247 -2.87 -0.15 8.37
CA ILE A 247 -3.30 0.82 9.39
C ILE A 247 -2.12 1.72 9.69
N VAL A 248 -2.28 3.01 9.45
CA VAL A 248 -1.23 4.02 9.59
C VAL A 248 -1.65 5.03 10.63
N VAL A 249 -0.79 5.29 11.60
CA VAL A 249 -0.98 6.34 12.61
C VAL A 249 0.22 7.27 12.59
N GLY A 250 -0.02 8.56 12.42
CA GLY A 250 1.08 9.51 12.33
C GLY A 250 0.61 10.96 12.30
N HIS A 251 1.58 11.83 12.06
CA HIS A 251 1.33 13.25 11.88
C HIS A 251 2.08 13.72 10.63
N PRO A 252 1.42 14.42 9.70
CA PRO A 252 2.06 14.83 8.43
C PRO A 252 3.36 15.63 8.61
N ARG A 253 3.45 16.43 9.67
CA ARG A 253 4.66 17.20 10.02
C ARG A 253 5.67 16.43 10.86
N GLY A 254 5.35 15.19 11.23
CA GLY A 254 6.11 14.43 12.20
C GLY A 254 5.94 14.94 13.65
N ALA A 255 6.46 14.16 14.59
CA ALA A 255 6.53 14.50 16.00
C ALA A 255 7.74 13.82 16.64
N ASN A 256 8.43 14.50 17.54
CA ASN A 256 9.45 13.86 18.35
C ASN A 256 8.77 12.97 19.40
N ARG A 257 9.16 11.71 19.46
CA ARG A 257 8.64 10.72 20.43
C ARG A 257 9.79 9.97 21.10
N ARG A 258 9.68 9.76 22.38
CA ARG A 258 10.59 8.84 23.09
C ARG A 258 10.33 7.42 22.58
N GLY A 259 11.37 6.58 22.63
CA GLY A 259 11.26 5.20 22.16
C GLY A 259 10.23 4.37 22.90
N ASP A 260 10.08 4.58 24.23
CA ASP A 260 9.03 3.93 25.03
C ASP A 260 7.61 4.34 24.60
N GLU A 261 7.38 5.62 24.31
CA GLU A 261 6.11 6.13 23.76
C GLU A 261 5.84 5.60 22.34
N LEU A 262 6.90 5.51 21.53
CA LEU A 262 6.83 4.99 20.18
C LEU A 262 6.50 3.50 20.16
N LEU A 263 7.11 2.71 21.01
CA LEU A 263 6.79 1.28 21.19
C LEU A 263 5.35 1.08 21.69
N ALA A 264 4.89 1.91 22.63
CA ALA A 264 3.51 1.88 23.11
C ALA A 264 2.50 2.25 21.98
N MET A 265 2.87 3.20 21.11
CA MET A 265 2.07 3.54 19.95
C MET A 265 2.05 2.39 18.94
N ALA A 266 3.21 1.78 18.65
CA ALA A 266 3.31 0.65 17.74
C ALA A 266 2.45 -0.53 18.22
N ALA A 267 2.49 -0.86 19.50
CA ALA A 267 1.64 -1.91 20.07
C ALA A 267 0.14 -1.66 19.86
N LYS A 268 -0.32 -0.39 19.97
CA LYS A 268 -1.72 -0.04 19.71
C LYS A 268 -2.07 -0.20 18.21
N VAL A 269 -1.16 0.17 17.31
CA VAL A 269 -1.38 0.07 15.87
C VAL A 269 -1.43 -1.39 15.44
N VAL A 270 -0.52 -2.23 15.96
CA VAL A 270 -0.51 -3.69 15.73
C VAL A 270 -1.81 -4.31 16.26
N ALA A 271 -2.19 -4.03 17.49
CA ALA A 271 -3.42 -4.58 18.07
C ALA A 271 -4.67 -4.22 17.26
N ALA A 272 -4.72 -2.99 16.72
CA ALA A 272 -5.81 -2.55 15.83
C ALA A 272 -5.78 -3.26 14.47
N ALA A 273 -4.61 -3.49 13.91
CA ALA A 273 -4.46 -4.25 12.66
C ALA A 273 -4.85 -5.73 12.87
N ASP A 274 -4.52 -6.30 14.03
CA ASP A 274 -4.91 -7.67 14.40
C ASP A 274 -6.42 -7.82 14.54
N GLU A 275 -7.08 -6.88 15.25
CA GLU A 275 -8.55 -6.84 15.35
C GLU A 275 -9.22 -6.83 13.96
N LEU A 276 -8.66 -6.06 13.02
CA LEU A 276 -9.18 -5.99 11.66
C LEU A 276 -8.84 -7.25 10.85
N THR A 277 -7.68 -7.87 11.06
CA THR A 277 -7.31 -9.16 10.45
C THR A 277 -8.28 -10.26 10.87
N GLU A 278 -8.59 -10.37 12.17
CA GLU A 278 -9.58 -11.32 12.66
C GLU A 278 -10.98 -11.07 12.08
N ALA A 279 -11.39 -9.79 11.97
CA ALA A 279 -12.70 -9.42 11.47
C ALA A 279 -12.89 -9.72 9.97
N VAL A 280 -11.80 -9.81 9.18
CA VAL A 280 -11.83 -10.28 7.77
C VAL A 280 -11.52 -11.76 7.64
N HIS A 281 -11.47 -12.51 8.74
CA HIS A 281 -11.05 -13.93 8.78
C HIS A 281 -9.64 -14.15 8.22
N GLY A 282 -8.80 -13.15 8.34
CA GLY A 282 -7.41 -13.20 7.93
C GLY A 282 -6.52 -13.97 8.91
N ALA A 283 -5.32 -14.32 8.46
CA ALA A 283 -4.32 -15.02 9.25
C ALA A 283 -2.96 -14.32 9.09
N LYS A 284 -2.26 -14.14 10.20
CA LYS A 284 -0.84 -13.69 10.15
C LYS A 284 0.02 -14.81 9.56
N PRO A 285 1.00 -14.48 8.70
CA PRO A 285 1.96 -15.43 8.16
C PRO A 285 2.93 -15.93 9.22
#